data_eb4765e0374b49aa9e34cab1ad896c4e
#
_entry.id   eb4765e0374b49aa9e34cab1ad896c4e
#
_cell.length_a   1.000
_cell.length_b   1.000
_cell.length_c   1.000
_cell.angle_alpha   90.00
_cell.angle_beta   90.00
_cell.angle_gamma   90.00
#
_symmetry.space_group_name_H-M   'P 1'
#
loop_
_entity.id
_entity.type
_entity.pdbx_description
1 polymer ?
#
loop_
_entity_poly.entity_id
_entity_poly.type
_entity_poly.pdbx_seq_one_letter_code
_entity_poly.pdbx_strand_id
1 'polypeptide(L)'
;CSHQRTASSSEIGVLMSRKKKRKGSGFFSNLLLLLCIVVFCVAAWKLWGYYNNYHGGRKEYEQLRQYVKEKKDSDKKRKKKSGPDTCPVQVDFDALARINPDVKAWIYIKGTGINYPIVQTTDNTSYLHRTFEGKDSFIGAIFLDAGCEADFSSENSIVYGHNLKNGQMFGMLKKNYDTSYNADADYKDHQKIWIITPQEEIEYQVFAAREIDVNVDADV
;
A
#
# COMPACT_ATOMS: atom_id res chain seq x y z
N CYS A 1 -76.90 34.27 -71.96
CA CYS A 1 -76.84 32.85 -71.74
C CYS A 1 -75.69 32.57 -70.77
N SER A 2 -75.94 32.37 -69.47
CA SER A 2 -76.05 31.17 -68.69
C SER A 2 -74.82 30.25 -68.71
N HIS A 3 -74.12 30.10 -67.70
CA HIS A 3 -74.25 29.00 -66.71
C HIS A 3 -73.25 29.14 -65.56
N GLN A 4 -73.83 29.03 -64.35
CA GLN A 4 -73.13 28.73 -63.10
C GLN A 4 -72.54 27.33 -63.12
N ARG A 5 -71.43 27.13 -62.46
CA ARG A 5 -71.15 25.89 -61.72
C ARG A 5 -70.33 26.17 -60.51
N THR A 6 -70.91 25.77 -59.43
CA THR A 6 -70.42 25.64 -58.09
C THR A 6 -69.26 24.65 -57.96
N ALA A 7 -68.22 25.01 -57.25
CA ALA A 7 -67.18 24.10 -56.88
C ALA A 7 -67.29 23.79 -55.40
N SER A 8 -67.28 22.48 -55.09
CA SER A 8 -67.43 21.82 -53.83
C SER A 8 -66.16 21.98 -52.94
N SER A 9 -66.42 22.32 -51.70
CA SER A 9 -65.41 22.28 -50.63
C SER A 9 -65.08 20.83 -50.31
N SER A 10 -63.83 20.43 -50.49
CA SER A 10 -63.30 19.18 -49.88
C SER A 10 -62.60 19.48 -48.59
N GLU A 11 -63.22 19.08 -47.51
CA GLU A 11 -62.61 19.08 -46.14
C GLU A 11 -61.41 18.17 -46.08
N ILE A 12 -60.23 18.76 -45.85
CA ILE A 12 -59.03 17.99 -45.50
C ILE A 12 -59.08 17.78 -44.01
N GLY A 13 -59.51 16.57 -43.59
CA GLY A 13 -59.48 16.11 -42.25
C GLY A 13 -58.04 15.85 -41.82
N VAL A 14 -57.46 16.73 -41.00
CA VAL A 14 -56.18 16.52 -40.35
C VAL A 14 -56.35 15.50 -39.23
N LEU A 15 -55.92 14.25 -39.47
CA LEU A 15 -55.85 13.18 -38.49
C LEU A 15 -54.71 13.51 -37.51
N MET A 16 -55.00 14.19 -36.39
CA MET A 16 -54.10 14.30 -35.24
C MET A 16 -53.94 12.92 -34.59
N SER A 17 -52.87 12.22 -34.92
CA SER A 17 -52.43 11.03 -34.21
C SER A 17 -52.04 11.40 -32.77
N ARG A 18 -52.95 11.13 -31.83
CA ARG A 18 -52.66 11.19 -30.37
C ARG A 18 -51.64 10.12 -30.04
N LYS A 19 -50.36 10.52 -29.87
CA LYS A 19 -49.34 9.67 -29.24
C LYS A 19 -49.79 9.28 -27.86
N LYS A 20 -50.20 8.00 -27.70
CA LYS A 20 -50.56 7.36 -26.45
C LYS A 20 -49.29 7.34 -25.56
N LYS A 21 -49.21 8.21 -24.54
CA LYS A 21 -48.15 8.14 -23.51
C LYS A 21 -48.21 6.76 -22.83
N ARG A 22 -47.20 5.94 -23.11
CA ARG A 22 -46.98 4.66 -22.41
C ARG A 22 -46.71 4.94 -20.93
N LYS A 23 -47.71 4.79 -20.07
CA LYS A 23 -47.65 4.95 -18.60
C LYS A 23 -46.97 3.77 -17.89
N GLY A 24 -46.17 2.95 -18.57
CA GLY A 24 -45.54 1.77 -18.01
C GLY A 24 -44.02 1.86 -17.76
N SER A 25 -43.36 2.93 -18.23
CA SER A 25 -41.90 3.04 -18.20
C SER A 25 -41.33 3.59 -16.86
N GLY A 26 -42.11 4.31 -16.06
CA GLY A 26 -41.60 4.99 -14.88
C GLY A 26 -41.23 4.06 -13.72
N PHE A 27 -41.99 3.01 -13.51
CA PHE A 27 -41.75 2.09 -12.37
C PHE A 27 -40.45 1.30 -12.54
N PHE A 28 -40.23 0.68 -13.68
CA PHE A 28 -39.00 -0.06 -13.98
C PHE A 28 -37.77 0.86 -14.04
N SER A 29 -37.93 2.07 -14.59
CA SER A 29 -36.85 3.06 -14.60
C SER A 29 -36.48 3.51 -13.18
N ASN A 30 -37.46 3.76 -12.32
CA ASN A 30 -37.21 4.13 -10.93
C ASN A 30 -36.62 2.98 -10.10
N LEU A 31 -37.05 1.74 -10.35
CA LEU A 31 -36.49 0.56 -9.72
C LEU A 31 -35.04 0.34 -10.13
N LEU A 32 -34.72 0.48 -11.42
CA LEU A 32 -33.36 0.41 -11.94
C LEU A 32 -32.47 1.51 -11.36
N LEU A 33 -32.98 2.75 -11.29
CA LEU A 33 -32.27 3.85 -10.66
C LEU A 33 -31.95 3.57 -9.20
N LEU A 34 -32.92 3.05 -8.44
CA LEU A 34 -32.73 2.70 -7.03
C LEU A 34 -31.68 1.60 -6.88
N LEU A 35 -31.70 0.58 -7.74
CA LEU A 35 -30.67 -0.47 -7.77
C LEU A 35 -29.27 0.13 -8.04
N CYS A 36 -29.14 1.02 -9.02
CA CYS A 36 -27.88 1.71 -9.30
C CYS A 36 -27.39 2.53 -8.11
N ILE A 37 -28.27 3.23 -7.41
CA ILE A 37 -27.90 3.99 -6.20
C ILE A 37 -27.40 3.04 -5.10
N VAL A 38 -28.08 1.92 -4.86
CA VAL A 38 -27.63 0.94 -3.86
C VAL A 38 -26.26 0.38 -4.21
N VAL A 39 -26.04 -0.03 -5.46
CA VAL A 39 -24.73 -0.52 -5.92
C VAL A 39 -23.64 0.56 -5.75
N PHE A 40 -23.96 1.81 -6.12
CA PHE A 40 -23.04 2.94 -5.95
C PHE A 40 -22.69 3.18 -4.47
N CYS A 41 -23.70 3.17 -3.57
CA CYS A 41 -23.48 3.34 -2.14
C CYS A 41 -22.61 2.21 -1.55
N VAL A 42 -22.84 0.95 -1.95
CA VAL A 42 -22.02 -0.19 -1.52
C VAL A 42 -20.58 -0.06 -2.04
N ALA A 43 -20.40 0.33 -3.30
CA ALA A 43 -19.08 0.55 -3.88
C ALA A 43 -18.34 1.71 -3.17
N ALA A 44 -19.02 2.81 -2.93
CA ALA A 44 -18.47 3.97 -2.21
C ALA A 44 -18.08 3.60 -0.77
N TRP A 45 -18.90 2.82 -0.07
CA TRP A 45 -18.58 2.34 1.27
C TRP A 45 -17.34 1.44 1.30
N LYS A 46 -17.22 0.50 0.35
CA LYS A 46 -16.02 -0.33 0.21
C LYS A 46 -14.77 0.50 -0.11
N LEU A 47 -14.88 1.43 -1.05
CA LEU A 47 -13.77 2.34 -1.40
C LEU A 47 -13.34 3.18 -0.20
N TRP A 48 -14.29 3.70 0.58
CA TRP A 48 -14.01 4.40 1.83
C TRP A 48 -13.26 3.53 2.83
N GLY A 49 -13.66 2.26 2.99
CA GLY A 49 -12.96 1.30 3.83
C GLY A 49 -11.51 1.08 3.41
N TYR A 50 -11.24 0.89 2.12
CA TYR A 50 -9.88 0.78 1.60
C TYR A 50 -9.08 2.05 1.82
N TYR A 51 -9.66 3.21 1.52
CA TYR A 51 -9.00 4.50 1.72
C TYR A 51 -8.61 4.71 3.18
N ASN A 52 -9.53 4.46 4.10
CA ASN A 52 -9.31 4.64 5.53
C ASN A 52 -8.24 3.68 6.08
N ASN A 53 -8.22 2.44 5.59
CA ASN A 53 -7.21 1.43 5.95
C ASN A 53 -5.80 1.86 5.50
N TYR A 54 -5.66 2.36 4.26
CA TYR A 54 -4.39 2.89 3.76
C TYR A 54 -3.88 4.08 4.57
N HIS A 55 -4.76 5.04 4.86
CA HIS A 55 -4.38 6.23 5.62
C HIS A 55 -4.10 5.92 7.08
N GLY A 56 -4.87 5.00 7.68
CA GLY A 56 -4.68 4.57 9.07
C GLY A 56 -3.32 3.94 9.30
N GLY A 57 -2.96 2.95 8.48
CA GLY A 57 -1.66 2.29 8.59
C GLY A 57 -0.49 3.24 8.33
N ARG A 58 -0.58 4.10 7.32
CA ARG A 58 0.46 5.10 7.07
C ARG A 58 0.69 6.01 8.28
N LYS A 59 -0.38 6.52 8.88
CA LYS A 59 -0.31 7.39 10.05
C LYS A 59 0.33 6.67 11.24
N GLU A 60 -0.01 5.41 11.46
CA GLU A 60 0.59 4.58 12.52
C GLU A 60 2.11 4.49 12.35
N TYR A 61 2.59 4.09 11.16
CA TYR A 61 4.03 3.97 10.91
C TYR A 61 4.77 5.31 10.94
N GLU A 62 4.14 6.41 10.55
CA GLU A 62 4.69 7.75 10.73
C GLU A 62 4.82 8.12 12.22
N GLN A 63 3.85 7.72 13.05
CA GLN A 63 3.92 7.92 14.50
C GLN A 63 5.01 7.05 15.16
N LEU A 64 5.20 5.83 14.68
CA LEU A 64 6.27 4.97 15.20
C LEU A 64 7.67 5.53 14.95
N ARG A 65 7.85 6.35 13.91
CA ARG A 65 9.13 7.02 13.63
C ARG A 65 9.56 8.01 14.72
N GLN A 66 8.67 8.47 15.60
CA GLN A 66 9.05 9.28 16.76
C GLN A 66 10.00 8.54 17.74
N TYR A 67 9.98 7.20 17.74
CA TYR A 67 10.86 6.35 18.53
C TYR A 67 12.22 6.13 17.89
N VAL A 68 12.46 6.75 16.72
CA VAL A 68 13.73 6.70 15.97
C VAL A 68 14.33 8.09 15.92
N LYS A 69 15.55 8.24 16.39
CA LYS A 69 16.29 9.50 16.37
C LYS A 69 17.48 9.40 15.44
N GLU A 70 17.70 10.40 14.59
CA GLU A 70 18.94 10.52 13.84
C GLU A 70 20.10 10.83 14.79
N LYS A 71 21.18 10.07 14.69
CA LYS A 71 22.41 10.35 15.43
C LYS A 71 23.03 11.64 14.91
N LYS A 72 23.31 12.60 15.81
CA LYS A 72 23.87 13.92 15.43
C LYS A 72 25.26 13.76 14.85
N ASP A 73 25.64 14.62 13.92
CA ASP A 73 26.96 14.63 13.26
C ASP A 73 28.16 14.76 14.21
N SER A 74 27.96 15.20 15.44
CA SER A 74 29.00 15.20 16.49
C SER A 74 29.53 13.81 16.79
N ASP A 75 28.68 12.78 16.73
CA ASP A 75 29.08 11.40 16.98
C ASP A 75 29.73 10.76 15.75
N LYS A 76 29.39 11.25 14.54
CA LYS A 76 30.03 10.87 13.28
C LYS A 76 31.47 11.35 13.15
N LYS A 77 31.82 12.53 13.72
CA LYS A 77 33.19 13.08 13.65
C LYS A 77 34.21 12.33 14.50
N ARG A 78 33.78 11.65 15.56
CA ARG A 78 34.69 10.88 16.43
C ARG A 78 35.21 9.59 15.81
N LYS A 79 34.53 9.05 14.75
CA LYS A 79 34.88 7.77 14.12
C LYS A 79 35.39 7.88 12.67
N LYS A 80 35.77 9.09 12.17
CA LYS A 80 36.41 9.25 10.85
C LYS A 80 37.90 8.81 10.84
N LYS A 81 38.21 7.66 11.43
CA LYS A 81 39.41 6.89 11.15
C LYS A 81 38.97 5.48 10.75
N SER A 82 38.89 5.24 9.43
CA SER A 82 38.88 3.91 8.78
C SER A 82 38.17 2.78 9.54
N GLY A 83 36.94 3.02 10.02
CA GLY A 83 36.07 2.02 10.60
C GLY A 83 34.79 1.84 9.76
N PRO A 84 34.04 0.75 9.96
CA PRO A 84 32.76 0.55 9.29
C PRO A 84 31.83 1.75 9.54
N ASP A 85 30.98 2.05 8.55
CA ASP A 85 29.98 3.09 8.69
C ASP A 85 29.13 2.84 9.95
N THR A 86 28.76 3.87 10.65
CA THR A 86 27.89 3.74 11.82
C THR A 86 26.45 3.93 11.40
N CYS A 87 25.55 3.11 11.94
CA CYS A 87 24.12 3.27 11.75
C CYS A 87 23.69 4.73 12.02
N PRO A 88 22.98 5.39 11.08
CA PRO A 88 22.65 6.81 11.22
C PRO A 88 21.50 7.07 12.21
N VAL A 89 20.82 6.03 12.68
CA VAL A 89 19.64 6.15 13.55
C VAL A 89 19.83 5.37 14.86
N GLN A 90 19.08 5.76 15.86
CA GLN A 90 18.96 5.09 17.15
C GLN A 90 17.49 4.84 17.44
N VAL A 91 17.16 3.65 17.95
CA VAL A 91 15.79 3.17 18.18
C VAL A 91 15.53 3.00 19.66
N ASP A 92 14.37 3.45 20.14
CA ASP A 92 13.88 3.23 21.50
C ASP A 92 13.04 1.95 21.57
N PHE A 93 13.72 0.81 21.73
CA PHE A 93 13.05 -0.50 21.79
C PHE A 93 12.18 -0.67 23.04
N ASP A 94 12.54 -0.04 24.16
CA ASP A 94 11.73 -0.10 25.38
C ASP A 94 10.35 0.54 25.18
N ALA A 95 10.31 1.66 24.45
CA ALA A 95 9.05 2.29 24.10
C ALA A 95 8.25 1.46 23.09
N LEU A 96 8.90 0.89 22.07
CA LEU A 96 8.25 0.04 21.07
C LEU A 96 7.70 -1.25 21.69
N ALA A 97 8.45 -1.91 22.58
CA ALA A 97 8.03 -3.14 23.26
C ALA A 97 6.81 -2.94 24.17
N ARG A 98 6.63 -1.74 24.72
CA ARG A 98 5.40 -1.40 25.47
C ARG A 98 4.16 -1.30 24.57
N ILE A 99 4.34 -1.00 23.29
CA ILE A 99 3.24 -0.97 22.31
C ILE A 99 2.99 -2.38 21.76
N ASN A 100 4.07 -3.05 21.34
CA ASN A 100 4.01 -4.42 20.82
C ASN A 100 5.25 -5.22 21.26
N PRO A 101 5.08 -6.24 22.12
CA PRO A 101 6.18 -7.09 22.61
C PRO A 101 6.79 -7.99 21.53
N ASP A 102 6.13 -8.14 20.38
CA ASP A 102 6.63 -8.92 19.25
C ASP A 102 7.75 -8.19 18.48
N VAL A 103 8.07 -6.93 18.82
CA VAL A 103 9.16 -6.19 18.18
C VAL A 103 10.49 -6.89 18.45
N LYS A 104 11.25 -7.16 17.37
CA LYS A 104 12.58 -7.79 17.44
C LYS A 104 13.69 -6.87 16.94
N ALA A 105 13.38 -6.10 15.91
CA ALA A 105 14.36 -5.22 15.27
C ALA A 105 13.70 -4.00 14.62
N TRP A 106 14.53 -3.18 14.01
CA TRP A 106 14.14 -2.07 13.15
C TRP A 106 14.95 -2.14 11.87
N ILE A 107 14.29 -2.03 10.70
CA ILE A 107 14.95 -1.93 9.40
C ILE A 107 15.04 -0.47 8.96
N TYR A 108 16.22 -0.07 8.51
CA TYR A 108 16.47 1.25 7.95
C TYR A 108 17.32 1.15 6.68
N ILE A 109 16.81 1.74 5.59
CA ILE A 109 17.55 1.86 4.32
C ILE A 109 17.56 3.33 3.93
N LYS A 110 18.74 3.93 3.96
CA LYS A 110 18.93 5.36 3.68
C LYS A 110 18.40 5.73 2.30
N GLY A 111 17.67 6.83 2.21
CA GLY A 111 17.18 7.37 0.92
C GLY A 111 15.93 6.67 0.36
N THR A 112 15.42 5.59 0.98
CA THR A 112 14.30 4.80 0.40
C THR A 112 13.08 5.07 1.27
N GLY A 113 12.63 5.51 2.03
CA GLY A 113 11.44 5.52 2.90
C GLY A 113 11.24 4.22 3.69
N ILE A 114 12.11 3.20 3.52
CA ILE A 114 12.09 1.97 4.34
C ILE A 114 12.72 2.29 5.69
N ASN A 115 11.86 2.41 6.68
CA ASN A 115 12.20 2.81 8.04
C ASN A 115 11.06 2.33 8.96
N TYR A 116 11.12 1.05 9.35
CA TYR A 116 10.02 0.31 9.96
C TYR A 116 10.49 -0.61 11.08
N PRO A 117 9.64 -0.86 12.11
CA PRO A 117 9.87 -1.94 13.05
C PRO A 117 9.73 -3.30 12.36
N ILE A 118 10.51 -4.28 12.82
CA ILE A 118 10.37 -5.68 12.46
C ILE A 118 9.79 -6.42 13.67
N VAL A 119 8.70 -7.14 13.43
CA VAL A 119 8.05 -7.99 14.42
C VAL A 119 8.30 -9.47 14.10
N GLN A 120 8.07 -10.35 15.07
CA GLN A 120 8.13 -11.79 14.87
C GLN A 120 7.15 -12.49 15.80
N THR A 121 6.40 -13.44 15.25
CA THR A 121 5.55 -14.39 15.99
C THR A 121 5.96 -15.82 15.69
N THR A 122 5.20 -16.78 16.19
CA THR A 122 5.37 -18.22 15.93
C THR A 122 4.83 -18.66 14.57
N ASP A 123 4.32 -17.73 13.73
CA ASP A 123 3.77 -18.01 12.41
C ASP A 123 4.11 -16.90 11.41
N ASN A 124 4.01 -17.20 10.11
CA ASN A 124 4.30 -16.27 9.02
C ASN A 124 3.03 -15.66 8.40
N THR A 125 1.88 -15.72 9.07
CA THR A 125 0.59 -15.28 8.53
C THR A 125 -0.03 -14.12 9.30
N SER A 126 0.15 -14.08 10.60
CA SER A 126 -0.46 -13.09 11.49
C SER A 126 -0.19 -11.64 11.07
N TYR A 127 1.04 -11.30 10.75
CA TYR A 127 1.45 -9.96 10.37
C TYR A 127 1.30 -9.63 8.88
N LEU A 128 0.81 -10.58 8.07
CA LEU A 128 0.38 -10.26 6.71
C LEU A 128 -0.82 -9.31 6.69
N HIS A 129 -1.67 -9.39 7.71
CA HIS A 129 -2.92 -8.63 7.76
C HIS A 129 -3.11 -7.85 9.06
N ARG A 130 -2.03 -7.65 9.82
CA ARG A 130 -2.03 -6.83 11.04
C ARG A 130 -0.90 -5.81 10.99
N THR A 131 -1.19 -4.58 11.40
CA THR A 131 -0.17 -3.54 11.59
C THR A 131 0.70 -3.87 12.81
N PHE A 132 1.73 -3.06 13.04
CA PHE A 132 2.57 -3.14 14.22
C PHE A 132 1.76 -3.07 15.54
N GLU A 133 0.74 -2.21 15.60
CA GLU A 133 -0.14 -2.09 16.77
C GLU A 133 -1.20 -3.23 16.87
N GLY A 134 -1.16 -4.22 15.98
CA GLY A 134 -2.07 -5.36 15.98
C GLY A 134 -3.46 -5.09 15.36
N LYS A 135 -3.65 -3.96 14.68
CA LYS A 135 -4.90 -3.62 13.99
C LYS A 135 -5.02 -4.38 12.68
N ASP A 136 -6.21 -4.86 12.35
CA ASP A 136 -6.47 -5.49 11.07
C ASP A 136 -6.24 -4.50 9.92
N SER A 137 -5.36 -4.85 9.00
CA SER A 137 -5.00 -4.02 7.86
C SER A 137 -4.37 -4.85 6.75
N PHE A 138 -4.77 -4.59 5.51
CA PHE A 138 -4.12 -5.22 4.34
C PHE A 138 -2.68 -4.71 4.09
N ILE A 139 -2.25 -3.64 4.77
CA ILE A 139 -0.88 -3.14 4.71
C ILE A 139 0.08 -4.11 5.40
N GLY A 140 -0.38 -4.80 6.43
CA GLY A 140 0.43 -5.68 7.24
C GLY A 140 1.55 -4.96 8.01
N ALA A 141 2.53 -5.72 8.43
CA ALA A 141 3.77 -5.24 9.04
C ALA A 141 4.99 -5.81 8.30
N ILE A 142 6.17 -5.30 8.63
CA ILE A 142 7.43 -5.96 8.30
C ILE A 142 7.70 -7.00 9.38
N PHE A 143 7.94 -8.25 9.01
CA PHE A 143 8.15 -9.32 10.01
C PHE A 143 9.24 -10.30 9.61
N LEU A 144 9.92 -10.82 10.61
CA LEU A 144 10.94 -11.85 10.50
C LEU A 144 10.25 -13.22 10.44
N ASP A 145 10.78 -14.11 9.59
CA ASP A 145 10.30 -15.50 9.49
C ASP A 145 10.31 -16.19 10.85
N ALA A 146 9.25 -16.92 11.14
CA ALA A 146 9.07 -17.64 12.41
C ALA A 146 10.14 -18.71 12.70
N GLY A 147 10.82 -19.20 11.67
CA GLY A 147 11.91 -20.17 11.78
C GLY A 147 13.30 -19.54 11.97
N CYS A 148 13.40 -18.20 11.95
CA CYS A 148 14.67 -17.50 12.17
C CYS A 148 14.87 -17.14 13.63
N GLU A 149 16.14 -17.02 14.06
CA GLU A 149 16.49 -16.49 15.37
C GLU A 149 16.15 -14.99 15.46
N ALA A 150 15.52 -14.61 16.57
CA ALA A 150 14.98 -13.27 16.77
C ALA A 150 16.04 -12.16 16.81
N ASP A 151 17.29 -12.52 17.09
CA ASP A 151 18.46 -11.63 17.16
C ASP A 151 19.22 -11.54 15.83
N PHE A 152 18.68 -12.14 14.75
CA PHE A 152 19.33 -12.21 13.42
C PHE A 152 20.63 -13.00 13.36
N SER A 153 20.89 -13.88 14.31
CA SER A 153 22.07 -14.77 14.35
C SER A 153 21.95 -15.99 13.43
N SER A 154 20.78 -16.24 12.84
CA SER A 154 20.61 -17.31 11.84
C SER A 154 21.51 -17.09 10.63
N GLU A 155 22.04 -18.18 10.04
CA GLU A 155 22.84 -18.12 8.81
C GLU A 155 22.08 -17.42 7.65
N ASN A 156 20.75 -17.57 7.62
CA ASN A 156 19.87 -16.88 6.69
C ASN A 156 18.63 -16.36 7.44
N SER A 157 18.45 -15.05 7.45
CA SER A 157 17.29 -14.40 8.06
C SER A 157 16.37 -13.87 6.97
N ILE A 158 15.12 -14.32 6.96
CA ILE A 158 14.12 -13.93 5.95
C ILE A 158 13.20 -12.88 6.57
N VAL A 159 13.10 -11.72 5.93
CA VAL A 159 12.23 -10.63 6.37
C VAL A 159 11.17 -10.37 5.30
N TYR A 160 9.91 -10.44 5.68
CA TYR A 160 8.76 -10.24 4.82
C TYR A 160 8.19 -8.84 4.95
N GLY A 161 7.57 -8.37 3.87
CA GLY A 161 6.83 -7.12 3.85
C GLY A 161 6.09 -6.95 2.52
N HIS A 162 4.89 -6.35 2.57
CA HIS A 162 4.11 -6.13 1.37
C HIS A 162 4.79 -5.19 0.38
N ASN A 163 4.73 -5.53 -0.91
CA ASN A 163 5.12 -4.67 -2.02
C ASN A 163 3.94 -3.76 -2.42
N LEU A 164 3.74 -2.66 -1.70
CA LEU A 164 2.59 -1.77 -1.92
C LEU A 164 2.88 -0.74 -3.00
N LYS A 165 1.94 -0.56 -3.94
CA LYS A 165 2.05 0.39 -5.07
C LYS A 165 2.27 1.84 -4.65
N ASN A 166 1.84 2.22 -3.44
CA ASN A 166 2.05 3.57 -2.88
C ASN A 166 3.44 3.77 -2.24
N GLY A 167 4.33 2.77 -2.32
CA GLY A 167 5.68 2.82 -1.80
C GLY A 167 5.83 2.51 -0.30
N GLN A 168 4.74 2.18 0.40
CA GLN A 168 4.81 1.73 1.79
C GLN A 168 5.37 0.31 1.89
N MET A 169 5.77 -0.07 3.09
CA MET A 169 6.44 -1.34 3.39
C MET A 169 7.64 -1.56 2.46
N PHE A 170 7.69 -2.65 1.70
CA PHE A 170 8.74 -2.93 0.72
C PHE A 170 8.42 -2.42 -0.69
N GLY A 171 7.35 -1.64 -0.86
CA GLY A 171 6.96 -1.09 -2.16
C GLY A 171 8.01 -0.20 -2.83
N MET A 172 8.98 0.32 -2.07
CA MET A 172 10.09 1.10 -2.62
C MET A 172 11.24 0.23 -3.15
N LEU A 173 11.33 -1.07 -2.79
CA LEU A 173 12.43 -1.93 -3.24
C LEU A 173 12.51 -2.01 -4.75
N LYS A 174 11.39 -2.28 -5.42
CA LYS A 174 11.34 -2.32 -6.89
C LYS A 174 11.83 -1.02 -7.50
N LYS A 175 11.37 0.12 -6.98
CA LYS A 175 11.75 1.43 -7.51
C LYS A 175 13.24 1.74 -7.34
N ASN A 176 13.84 1.27 -6.25
CA ASN A 176 15.24 1.61 -5.91
C ASN A 176 16.25 0.61 -6.47
N TYR A 177 15.86 -0.63 -6.73
CA TYR A 177 16.78 -1.70 -7.15
C TYR A 177 16.51 -2.23 -8.57
N ASP A 178 15.34 -1.99 -9.16
CA ASP A 178 15.03 -2.43 -10.51
C ASP A 178 15.47 -1.38 -11.54
N THR A 179 16.59 -1.62 -12.18
CA THR A 179 17.14 -0.73 -13.22
C THR A 179 16.29 -0.73 -14.50
N SER A 180 15.47 -1.76 -14.74
CA SER A 180 14.51 -1.79 -15.85
C SER A 180 13.32 -0.84 -15.60
N TYR A 181 12.97 -0.63 -14.35
CA TYR A 181 11.91 0.28 -13.93
C TYR A 181 12.39 1.73 -13.79
N ASN A 182 13.62 1.93 -13.37
CA ASN A 182 14.23 3.24 -13.16
C ASN A 182 15.69 3.22 -13.59
N ALA A 183 15.96 3.71 -14.81
CA ALA A 183 17.32 3.78 -15.37
C ALA A 183 18.28 4.67 -14.53
N ASP A 184 17.71 5.61 -13.75
CA ASP A 184 18.42 6.50 -12.83
C ASP A 184 18.46 5.96 -11.40
N ALA A 185 18.09 4.69 -11.19
CA ALA A 185 18.14 4.08 -9.86
C ALA A 185 19.59 4.10 -9.36
N ASP A 186 19.87 5.02 -8.46
CA ASP A 186 21.17 5.11 -7.80
C ASP A 186 21.23 4.08 -6.66
N TYR A 187 21.26 2.77 -7.10
CA TYR A 187 21.37 1.67 -6.14
C TYR A 187 22.63 1.78 -5.27
N LYS A 188 23.63 2.57 -5.67
CA LYS A 188 24.88 2.76 -4.90
C LYS A 188 24.63 3.42 -3.56
N ASP A 189 23.69 4.36 -3.50
CA ASP A 189 23.32 5.02 -2.24
C ASP A 189 22.40 4.16 -1.36
N HIS A 190 21.85 3.06 -1.90
CA HIS A 190 20.90 2.17 -1.20
C HIS A 190 21.44 0.76 -0.96
N GLN A 191 22.76 0.55 -1.15
CA GLN A 191 23.37 -0.77 -0.97
C GLN A 191 23.42 -1.24 0.47
N LYS A 192 23.25 -0.33 1.43
CA LYS A 192 23.35 -0.64 2.85
C LYS A 192 21.98 -0.73 3.48
N ILE A 193 21.72 -1.87 4.12
CA ILE A 193 20.56 -2.12 4.95
C ILE A 193 21.03 -2.20 6.38
N TRP A 194 20.45 -1.39 7.24
CA TRP A 194 20.67 -1.47 8.66
C TRP A 194 19.55 -2.27 9.32
N ILE A 195 19.89 -3.32 10.02
CA ILE A 195 19.03 -4.01 10.96
C ILE A 195 19.53 -3.65 12.36
N ILE A 196 18.68 -2.99 13.11
CA ILE A 196 18.98 -2.56 14.47
C ILE A 196 18.18 -3.47 15.40
N THR A 197 18.85 -4.18 16.27
CA THR A 197 18.24 -4.97 17.36
C THR A 197 18.40 -4.23 18.68
N PRO A 198 17.76 -4.66 19.76
CA PRO A 198 18.04 -4.10 21.10
C PRO A 198 19.50 -4.25 21.54
N GLN A 199 20.24 -5.21 20.98
CA GLN A 199 21.61 -5.56 21.37
C GLN A 199 22.68 -4.95 20.47
N GLU A 200 22.39 -4.86 19.15
CA GLU A 200 23.41 -4.46 18.18
C GLU A 200 22.85 -3.78 16.93
N GLU A 201 23.73 -3.16 16.16
CA GLU A 201 23.46 -2.53 14.88
C GLU A 201 24.19 -3.31 13.79
N ILE A 202 23.45 -4.01 12.93
CA ILE A 202 24.00 -4.89 11.90
C ILE A 202 23.92 -4.18 10.56
N GLU A 203 25.03 -4.04 9.84
CA GLU A 203 25.10 -3.52 8.48
C GLU A 203 25.10 -4.70 7.49
N TYR A 204 24.10 -4.76 6.64
CA TYR A 204 24.04 -5.66 5.50
C TYR A 204 24.33 -4.89 4.21
N GLN A 205 25.05 -5.53 3.29
CA GLN A 205 25.26 -4.99 1.95
C GLN A 205 24.40 -5.78 0.94
N VAL A 206 23.60 -5.06 0.17
CA VAL A 206 22.82 -5.64 -0.91
C VAL A 206 23.80 -6.09 -2.01
N PHE A 207 23.77 -7.36 -2.35
CA PHE A 207 24.58 -7.94 -3.43
C PHE A 207 23.72 -8.37 -4.63
N ALA A 208 22.42 -8.59 -4.44
CA ALA A 208 21.49 -8.92 -5.51
C ALA A 208 20.08 -8.43 -5.18
N ALA A 209 19.33 -8.04 -6.22
CA ALA A 209 17.89 -7.80 -6.15
C ALA A 209 17.24 -8.43 -7.38
N ARG A 210 16.14 -9.15 -7.19
CA ARG A 210 15.43 -9.84 -8.26
C ARG A 210 13.92 -9.71 -8.06
N GLU A 211 13.20 -9.50 -9.15
CA GLU A 211 11.76 -9.70 -9.20
C GLU A 211 11.47 -11.16 -9.59
N ILE A 212 10.60 -11.81 -8.84
CA ILE A 212 10.21 -13.21 -9.06
C ILE A 212 8.70 -13.23 -9.30
N ASP A 213 8.26 -13.87 -10.39
CA ASP A 213 6.86 -14.22 -10.59
C ASP A 213 6.59 -15.57 -9.92
N VAL A 214 5.93 -15.55 -8.77
CA VAL A 214 5.62 -16.75 -8.00
C VAL A 214 4.72 -17.76 -8.73
N ASN A 215 4.06 -17.36 -9.82
CA ASN A 215 3.25 -18.28 -10.64
C ASN A 215 4.09 -19.03 -11.69
N VAL A 216 5.28 -18.53 -12.03
CA VAL A 216 6.17 -19.10 -13.05
C VAL A 216 7.40 -19.75 -12.43
N ASP A 217 7.89 -19.20 -11.32
CA ASP A 217 9.15 -19.59 -10.68
C ASP A 217 8.95 -20.54 -9.47
N ALA A 218 7.72 -21.10 -9.30
CA ALA A 218 7.41 -22.00 -8.18
C ALA A 218 8.12 -23.37 -8.23
N ASP A 219 8.81 -23.66 -9.35
CA ASP A 219 9.50 -24.93 -9.59
C ASP A 219 11.04 -24.82 -9.47
N VAL A 220 11.57 -23.76 -8.82
CA VAL A 220 13.03 -23.58 -8.64
C VAL A 220 13.44 -23.75 -7.18
#